data_da2c518f76e0d1a12bfee45013617e1b
#
_entry.id   da2c518f76e0d1a12bfee45013617e1b
#
_cell.length_a   1.000
_cell.length_b   1.000
_cell.length_c   1.000
_cell.angle_alpha   90.00
_cell.angle_beta   90.00
_cell.angle_gamma   90.00
#
_symmetry.space_group_name_H-M   'P 1'
#
loop_
_entity.id
_entity.type
_entity.pdbx_description
1 polymer ?
#
loop_
_entity_poly.entity_id
_entity_poly.type
_entity_poly.pdbx_seq_one_letter_code
_entity_poly.pdbx_strand_id
1 'polypeptide(L)'
;VIFCPHFYGVVYIAILVWGWIFMFDRLCATALLKFHRSSGCFGIRLRACLAALTATAFVGATDAEPFSAPVFDPVDIPHHVYDGGWEYYVGGGMAVFDCDQDHMPDMFAAGGANKATLLRNVSTRSGDIRFVENTPPELSLDRIIGAYPLDINSDGFMDLAILRVGENKLLMGGVDCRFTPHSELLEKYEQGWSTAFSATWEEGNVLPTLAFGNYVDRTDPEGPFGTCDTNFLFRPEGSRYVAPIVLEPGYCPLSMLFTDWGRRGQADLRVSNDRHYYLNDGEEQMWQMADVPRLYQPEDGWQHHKLWGMGIASRDITGDGLPEVYLTSMGDQRLQMLNKDAGGPSYRDATYGRGTTAHRPYTGGDGRPSTGWHVRFGDVQNDGLDDIFITKGNVQQMPGSAMDDPNNLLLQAADGTFYEAGENAGIASLLRGRGGAMADLNLDGLLDLAVVNRQGPLELYQNVTQGAGKWLAVKLRQAPPNRDAIGAWIEVRLGDHVFARELTVGGGHASGQITAEHFGLGSAHSAHIRVIWPDHTVSDWRQVGAGKVVFLTRDATGLKVSAY
;
A
#
# COMPACT_ATOMS: atom_id res chain seq x y z
N VAL A 1 11.20 -41.21 -26.83
CA VAL A 1 12.47 -40.46 -26.93
C VAL A 1 12.18 -39.10 -26.36
N ILE A 2 12.63 -38.89 -25.12
CA ILE A 2 12.41 -37.64 -24.36
C ILE A 2 13.65 -36.78 -24.55
N PHE A 3 13.54 -35.64 -25.17
CA PHE A 3 14.59 -34.61 -25.23
C PHE A 3 14.41 -33.61 -24.06
N CYS A 4 15.45 -33.48 -23.24
CA CYS A 4 15.53 -32.57 -22.11
C CYS A 4 16.12 -31.23 -22.59
N PRO A 5 15.46 -30.06 -22.40
CA PRO A 5 15.91 -28.76 -22.94
C PRO A 5 17.03 -28.06 -22.15
N HIS A 6 17.55 -28.63 -21.08
CA HIS A 6 18.45 -27.92 -20.15
C HIS A 6 19.94 -27.97 -20.47
N PHE A 7 20.36 -28.60 -21.59
CA PHE A 7 21.78 -28.74 -21.91
C PHE A 7 22.34 -27.67 -22.86
N TYR A 8 21.51 -26.88 -23.52
CA TYR A 8 21.97 -25.91 -24.52
C TYR A 8 22.42 -24.54 -23.97
N GLY A 9 21.93 -24.13 -22.81
CA GLY A 9 22.27 -22.82 -22.22
C GLY A 9 23.68 -22.74 -21.62
N VAL A 10 24.15 -23.85 -21.00
CA VAL A 10 25.46 -23.88 -20.32
C VAL A 10 26.62 -23.98 -21.32
N VAL A 11 26.42 -24.61 -22.46
CA VAL A 11 27.45 -24.75 -23.50
C VAL A 11 27.70 -23.41 -24.23
N TYR A 12 26.69 -22.57 -24.40
CA TYR A 12 26.84 -21.25 -25.07
C TYR A 12 27.61 -20.25 -24.23
N ILE A 13 27.41 -20.23 -22.91
CA ILE A 13 28.15 -19.33 -22.00
C ILE A 13 29.62 -19.75 -21.90
N ALA A 14 29.91 -21.05 -21.86
CA ALA A 14 31.28 -21.56 -21.83
C ALA A 14 32.05 -21.21 -23.12
N ILE A 15 31.40 -21.26 -24.29
CA ILE A 15 32.03 -20.91 -25.58
C ILE A 15 32.32 -19.41 -25.70
N LEU A 16 31.45 -18.53 -25.16
CA LEU A 16 31.67 -17.10 -25.18
C LEU A 16 32.81 -16.67 -24.25
N VAL A 17 32.90 -17.25 -23.05
CA VAL A 17 33.99 -16.96 -22.10
C VAL A 17 35.34 -17.46 -22.63
N TRP A 18 35.39 -18.64 -23.24
CA TRP A 18 36.60 -19.16 -23.88
C TRP A 18 36.99 -18.37 -25.13
N GLY A 19 36.04 -17.88 -25.88
CA GLY A 19 36.31 -17.05 -27.06
C GLY A 19 36.99 -15.73 -26.71
N TRP A 20 36.64 -15.11 -25.60
CA TRP A 20 37.25 -13.86 -25.11
C TRP A 20 38.66 -14.09 -24.54
N ILE A 21 38.92 -15.17 -23.84
CA ILE A 21 40.23 -15.53 -23.31
C ILE A 21 41.20 -15.81 -24.46
N PHE A 22 40.81 -16.52 -25.52
CA PHE A 22 41.65 -16.77 -26.69
C PHE A 22 41.92 -15.53 -27.54
N MET A 23 40.99 -14.55 -27.57
CA MET A 23 41.19 -13.31 -28.29
C MET A 23 42.16 -12.37 -27.55
N PHE A 24 42.21 -12.41 -26.23
CA PHE A 24 43.17 -11.64 -25.42
C PHE A 24 44.61 -12.24 -25.52
N ASP A 25 44.76 -13.53 -25.53
CA ASP A 25 46.07 -14.20 -25.68
C ASP A 25 46.70 -13.95 -27.07
N ARG A 26 45.89 -13.92 -28.14
CA ARG A 26 46.40 -13.60 -29.47
C ARG A 26 46.83 -12.14 -29.66
N LEU A 27 46.16 -11.21 -28.98
CA LEU A 27 46.53 -9.78 -29.00
C LEU A 27 47.84 -9.52 -28.21
N CYS A 28 48.04 -10.21 -27.10
CA CYS A 28 49.33 -10.16 -26.35
C CYS A 28 50.46 -10.83 -27.09
N ALA A 29 50.24 -11.98 -27.74
CA ALA A 29 51.26 -12.69 -28.49
C ALA A 29 51.73 -11.93 -29.73
N THR A 30 50.83 -11.19 -30.41
CA THR A 30 51.16 -10.37 -31.59
C THR A 30 51.92 -9.10 -31.21
N ALA A 31 51.76 -8.57 -30.02
CA ALA A 31 52.48 -7.42 -29.50
C ALA A 31 53.93 -7.81 -29.08
N LEU A 32 54.15 -9.02 -28.59
CA LEU A 32 55.47 -9.52 -28.16
C LEU A 32 56.43 -9.87 -29.33
N LEU A 33 55.92 -10.25 -30.49
CA LEU A 33 56.73 -10.61 -31.67
C LEU A 33 57.24 -9.43 -32.48
N LYS A 34 56.76 -8.22 -32.27
CA LYS A 34 57.22 -6.98 -32.96
C LYS A 34 58.26 -6.16 -32.20
N PHE A 35 58.68 -6.57 -30.99
CA PHE A 35 59.60 -5.75 -30.16
C PHE A 35 60.94 -6.39 -29.87
N HIS A 36 61.44 -7.27 -30.71
CA HIS A 36 62.72 -7.95 -30.49
C HIS A 36 63.91 -7.27 -31.20
N ARG A 37 63.93 -5.96 -31.32
CA ARG A 37 65.13 -5.23 -31.73
C ARG A 37 65.18 -3.78 -31.18
N SER A 38 65.37 -3.63 -29.87
CA SER A 38 66.08 -2.47 -29.29
C SER A 38 66.27 -2.68 -27.79
N SER A 39 67.50 -2.92 -27.45
CA SER A 39 67.99 -3.01 -26.07
C SER A 39 67.97 -1.62 -25.43
N GLY A 40 67.28 -1.46 -24.32
CA GLY A 40 67.53 -0.31 -23.46
C GLY A 40 66.37 0.24 -22.60
N CYS A 41 65.13 -0.19 -22.76
CA CYS A 41 64.02 0.44 -22.02
C CYS A 41 63.00 -0.53 -21.36
N PHE A 42 63.45 -1.76 -21.07
CA PHE A 42 62.52 -2.79 -20.60
C PHE A 42 62.10 -2.68 -19.13
N GLY A 43 62.93 -1.99 -18.32
CA GLY A 43 62.67 -1.91 -16.86
C GLY A 43 61.64 -0.84 -16.42
N ILE A 44 61.48 0.23 -17.21
CA ILE A 44 60.61 1.38 -16.78
C ILE A 44 59.18 1.22 -17.27
N ARG A 45 58.97 0.54 -18.41
CA ARG A 45 57.60 0.35 -18.95
C ARG A 45 56.81 -0.79 -18.30
N LEU A 46 57.50 -1.81 -17.74
CA LEU A 46 56.81 -2.88 -16.98
C LEU A 46 56.28 -2.40 -15.64
N ARG A 47 56.98 -1.43 -14.99
CA ARG A 47 56.49 -0.81 -13.74
C ARG A 47 55.29 0.13 -13.97
N ALA A 48 55.21 0.77 -15.12
CA ALA A 48 54.09 1.63 -15.48
C ALA A 48 52.81 0.80 -15.83
N CYS A 49 52.94 -0.38 -16.44
CA CYS A 49 51.80 -1.26 -16.69
C CYS A 49 51.29 -1.95 -15.41
N LEU A 50 52.19 -2.33 -14.48
CA LEU A 50 51.72 -2.87 -13.17
C LEU A 50 51.10 -1.77 -12.27
N ALA A 51 51.61 -0.53 -12.34
CA ALA A 51 51.00 0.59 -11.60
C ALA A 51 49.64 1.01 -12.17
N ALA A 52 49.41 0.85 -13.47
CA ALA A 52 48.12 1.11 -14.10
C ALA A 52 47.07 0.00 -13.78
N LEU A 53 47.51 -1.26 -13.62
CA LEU A 53 46.64 -2.38 -13.24
C LEU A 53 46.28 -2.38 -11.73
N THR A 54 47.12 -1.77 -10.88
CA THR A 54 46.81 -1.62 -9.46
C THR A 54 46.00 -0.35 -9.13
N ALA A 55 45.94 0.63 -10.02
CA ALA A 55 45.15 1.86 -9.82
C ALA A 55 43.67 1.74 -10.25
N THR A 56 43.32 0.72 -11.03
CA THR A 56 41.91 0.47 -11.42
C THR A 56 41.15 -0.49 -10.51
N ALA A 57 41.79 -0.99 -9.44
CA ALA A 57 41.15 -1.90 -8.49
C ALA A 57 40.63 -1.21 -7.21
N PHE A 58 40.67 0.12 -7.13
CA PHE A 58 40.09 0.89 -6.02
C PHE A 58 39.21 2.04 -6.52
N VAL A 59 38.25 1.74 -7.36
CA VAL A 59 36.99 2.48 -7.27
C VAL A 59 36.23 1.77 -6.14
N GLY A 60 36.27 2.36 -4.97
CA GLY A 60 35.55 1.88 -3.82
C GLY A 60 34.07 1.76 -4.20
N ALA A 61 33.56 0.53 -4.24
CA ALA A 61 32.22 0.30 -3.83
C ALA A 61 32.18 0.88 -2.40
N THR A 62 31.47 1.97 -2.21
CA THR A 62 30.92 2.27 -0.89
C THR A 62 29.98 1.09 -0.65
N ASP A 63 30.48 0.08 0.08
CA ASP A 63 29.61 -0.91 0.70
C ASP A 63 28.72 -0.09 1.64
N ALA A 64 27.55 0.34 1.14
CA ALA A 64 26.45 0.61 2.03
C ALA A 64 26.25 -0.72 2.76
N GLU A 65 26.48 -0.74 4.07
CA GLU A 65 26.16 -1.90 4.90
C GLU A 65 24.71 -2.28 4.57
N PRO A 66 24.43 -3.47 4.05
CA PRO A 66 23.07 -3.85 3.73
C PRO A 66 22.29 -3.82 5.04
N PHE A 67 21.17 -3.10 5.09
CA PHE A 67 20.26 -3.14 6.23
C PHE A 67 19.84 -4.58 6.48
N SER A 68 19.59 -4.93 7.75
CA SER A 68 19.22 -6.28 8.12
C SER A 68 17.92 -6.70 7.43
N ALA A 69 17.81 -7.95 7.03
CA ALA A 69 16.56 -8.51 6.57
C ALA A 69 15.48 -8.36 7.66
N PRO A 70 14.24 -8.02 7.31
CA PRO A 70 13.17 -7.84 8.29
C PRO A 70 12.84 -9.16 8.99
N VAL A 71 12.52 -9.05 10.28
CA VAL A 71 12.12 -10.17 11.13
C VAL A 71 10.87 -9.78 11.91
N PHE A 72 9.86 -10.63 11.84
CA PHE A 72 8.59 -10.42 12.53
C PHE A 72 8.31 -11.59 13.47
N ASP A 73 7.93 -11.26 14.69
CA ASP A 73 7.49 -12.22 15.70
C ASP A 73 5.96 -12.17 15.84
N PRO A 74 5.26 -13.31 15.91
CA PRO A 74 3.82 -13.34 16.13
C PRO A 74 3.49 -12.84 17.54
N VAL A 75 2.43 -12.06 17.67
CA VAL A 75 1.95 -11.49 18.93
C VAL A 75 0.62 -12.12 19.32
N ASP A 76 0.52 -12.55 20.57
CA ASP A 76 -0.74 -13.03 21.14
C ASP A 76 -1.70 -11.86 21.39
N ILE A 77 -2.87 -11.93 20.76
CA ILE A 77 -3.93 -10.92 20.87
C ILE A 77 -5.27 -11.58 21.21
N PRO A 78 -6.26 -10.81 21.73
CA PRO A 78 -7.60 -11.33 21.96
C PRO A 78 -8.19 -12.02 20.74
N HIS A 79 -8.90 -13.13 20.95
CA HIS A 79 -9.40 -13.97 19.86
C HIS A 79 -10.47 -13.24 19.05
N HIS A 80 -10.24 -13.15 17.74
CA HIS A 80 -11.17 -12.60 16.77
C HIS A 80 -11.17 -13.43 15.49
N VAL A 81 -12.35 -13.66 14.90
CA VAL A 81 -12.52 -14.42 13.66
C VAL A 81 -13.53 -13.73 12.75
N TYR A 82 -13.12 -13.47 11.52
CA TYR A 82 -14.01 -13.09 10.43
C TYR A 82 -14.60 -14.34 9.77
N ASP A 83 -15.92 -14.49 9.77
CA ASP A 83 -16.60 -15.66 9.20
C ASP A 83 -17.98 -15.32 8.63
N GLY A 84 -18.61 -16.29 7.99
CA GLY A 84 -19.94 -16.23 7.43
C GLY A 84 -20.10 -16.97 6.12
N GLY A 85 -21.29 -16.89 5.53
CA GLY A 85 -21.62 -17.48 4.23
C GLY A 85 -20.93 -16.79 3.04
N TRP A 86 -21.49 -16.97 1.84
CA TRP A 86 -20.89 -16.44 0.60
C TRP A 86 -20.76 -14.91 0.58
N GLU A 87 -21.65 -14.17 1.23
CA GLU A 87 -21.60 -12.71 1.37
C GLU A 87 -20.34 -12.23 2.12
N TYR A 88 -19.66 -13.12 2.81
CA TYR A 88 -18.44 -12.85 3.57
C TYR A 88 -17.21 -13.54 2.96
N TYR A 89 -17.26 -13.98 1.70
CA TYR A 89 -16.09 -14.47 0.96
C TYR A 89 -15.14 -13.32 0.62
N VAL A 90 -15.70 -12.14 0.41
CA VAL A 90 -14.99 -10.86 0.30
C VAL A 90 -15.12 -10.07 1.60
N GLY A 91 -14.30 -9.03 1.80
CA GLY A 91 -14.29 -8.27 3.04
C GLY A 91 -13.32 -8.82 4.09
N GLY A 92 -13.68 -8.77 5.36
CA GLY A 92 -12.76 -9.09 6.46
C GLY A 92 -11.76 -7.98 6.69
N GLY A 93 -12.21 -6.73 6.58
CA GLY A 93 -11.38 -5.55 6.76
C GLY A 93 -11.19 -5.16 8.21
N MET A 94 -10.33 -4.16 8.42
CA MET A 94 -10.06 -3.56 9.72
C MET A 94 -9.83 -2.06 9.60
N ALA A 95 -10.03 -1.34 10.71
CA ALA A 95 -9.61 0.05 10.86
C ALA A 95 -8.50 0.17 11.91
N VAL A 96 -7.43 0.91 11.60
CA VAL A 96 -6.34 1.19 12.54
C VAL A 96 -6.24 2.69 12.77
N PHE A 97 -6.43 3.11 14.00
CA PHE A 97 -6.52 4.52 14.38
C PHE A 97 -6.40 4.68 15.90
N ASP A 98 -6.09 5.86 16.36
CA ASP A 98 -6.05 6.22 17.79
C ASP A 98 -7.43 6.73 18.21
N CYS A 99 -8.21 5.91 18.94
CA CYS A 99 -9.60 6.25 19.30
C CYS A 99 -9.75 6.98 20.64
N ASP A 100 -8.74 6.95 21.52
CA ASP A 100 -8.78 7.60 22.83
C ASP A 100 -7.78 8.73 23.01
N GLN A 101 -7.03 9.04 21.93
CA GLN A 101 -6.03 10.12 21.88
C GLN A 101 -4.81 9.88 22.81
N ASP A 102 -4.52 8.62 23.15
CA ASP A 102 -3.31 8.23 23.88
C ASP A 102 -2.11 8.06 22.95
N HIS A 103 -2.36 8.18 21.64
CA HIS A 103 -1.43 8.12 20.55
C HIS A 103 -0.99 6.72 20.11
N MET A 104 -1.38 5.69 20.80
CA MET A 104 -1.15 4.31 20.39
C MET A 104 -2.26 3.87 19.44
N PRO A 105 -1.93 3.33 18.25
CA PRO A 105 -2.98 2.92 17.32
C PRO A 105 -3.79 1.73 17.84
N ASP A 106 -5.10 1.87 17.90
CA ASP A 106 -6.08 0.81 18.19
C ASP A 106 -6.50 0.09 16.91
N MET A 107 -7.15 -1.07 17.02
CA MET A 107 -7.63 -1.86 15.90
C MET A 107 -9.11 -2.19 16.05
N PHE A 108 -9.91 -1.87 15.03
CA PHE A 108 -11.30 -2.34 14.91
C PHE A 108 -11.37 -3.37 13.78
N ALA A 109 -11.72 -4.62 14.10
CA ALA A 109 -11.74 -5.73 13.16
C ALA A 109 -13.18 -6.14 12.80
N ALA A 110 -13.48 -6.25 11.50
CA ALA A 110 -14.75 -6.77 10.99
C ALA A 110 -14.94 -8.25 11.36
N GLY A 111 -16.15 -8.63 11.77
CA GLY A 111 -16.46 -10.02 12.14
C GLY A 111 -17.23 -10.79 11.05
N GLY A 112 -17.74 -10.13 10.01
CA GLY A 112 -18.64 -10.74 9.06
C GLY A 112 -19.98 -11.08 9.70
N ALA A 113 -20.37 -12.35 9.71
CA ALA A 113 -21.53 -12.81 10.45
C ALA A 113 -21.32 -12.80 11.97
N ASN A 114 -20.08 -12.83 12.43
CA ASN A 114 -19.74 -12.63 13.83
C ASN A 114 -19.81 -11.14 14.19
N LYS A 115 -19.73 -10.86 15.51
CA LYS A 115 -19.58 -9.48 16.00
C LYS A 115 -18.20 -8.95 15.66
N ALA A 116 -18.14 -7.67 15.33
CA ALA A 116 -16.86 -6.95 15.22
C ALA A 116 -16.26 -6.72 16.62
N THR A 117 -14.95 -6.50 16.64
CA THR A 117 -14.18 -6.34 17.87
C THR A 117 -13.32 -5.08 17.80
N LEU A 118 -13.37 -4.25 18.84
CA LEU A 118 -12.39 -3.20 19.09
C LEU A 118 -11.32 -3.74 20.04
N LEU A 119 -10.09 -3.73 19.57
CA LEU A 119 -8.89 -4.07 20.30
C LEU A 119 -8.18 -2.77 20.69
N ARG A 120 -8.18 -2.47 21.99
CA ARG A 120 -7.49 -1.32 22.55
C ARG A 120 -6.01 -1.63 22.74
N ASN A 121 -5.18 -0.75 22.23
CA ASN A 121 -3.74 -0.84 22.39
C ASN A 121 -3.34 -0.41 23.81
N VAL A 122 -2.72 -1.30 24.55
CA VAL A 122 -2.21 -1.06 25.91
C VAL A 122 -0.70 -1.27 25.96
N SER A 123 -0.03 -1.20 24.81
CA SER A 123 1.43 -1.29 24.71
C SER A 123 2.11 -0.14 25.42
N THR A 124 3.32 -0.37 25.88
CA THR A 124 4.20 0.73 26.25
C THR A 124 5.05 1.13 25.04
N ARG A 125 5.36 2.41 24.94
CA ARG A 125 6.19 2.91 23.85
C ARG A 125 7.50 2.14 23.72
N SER A 126 7.80 1.64 22.53
CA SER A 126 8.96 0.80 22.20
C SER A 126 9.06 -0.48 23.02
N GLY A 127 7.94 -0.96 23.57
CA GLY A 127 7.84 -2.22 24.29
C GLY A 127 7.12 -3.29 23.49
N ASP A 128 6.83 -4.42 24.15
CA ASP A 128 6.03 -5.48 23.53
C ASP A 128 4.63 -4.97 23.19
N ILE A 129 4.14 -5.37 22.03
CA ILE A 129 2.78 -5.02 21.59
C ILE A 129 1.76 -5.79 22.41
N ARG A 130 0.76 -5.08 22.94
CA ARG A 130 -0.32 -5.65 23.74
C ARG A 130 -1.66 -5.01 23.42
N PHE A 131 -2.66 -5.85 23.18
CA PHE A 131 -4.03 -5.43 22.98
C PHE A 131 -4.96 -6.08 24.00
N VAL A 132 -6.02 -5.35 24.36
CA VAL A 132 -7.14 -5.87 25.14
C VAL A 132 -8.44 -5.65 24.36
N GLU A 133 -9.35 -6.60 24.45
CA GLU A 133 -10.68 -6.40 23.89
C GLU A 133 -11.47 -5.39 24.75
N ASN A 134 -11.93 -4.32 24.11
CA ASN A 134 -12.78 -3.32 24.76
C ASN A 134 -13.79 -2.76 23.76
N THR A 135 -14.70 -3.63 23.30
CA THR A 135 -15.69 -3.30 22.28
C THR A 135 -16.91 -2.64 22.91
N PRO A 136 -17.14 -1.33 22.74
CA PRO A 136 -18.35 -0.69 23.23
C PRO A 136 -19.58 -1.21 22.46
N PRO A 137 -20.80 -1.15 23.06
CA PRO A 137 -22.01 -1.68 22.44
C PRO A 137 -22.29 -1.18 21.03
N GLU A 138 -21.94 0.06 20.74
CA GLU A 138 -22.13 0.74 19.45
C GLU A 138 -21.27 0.13 18.34
N LEU A 139 -20.14 -0.49 18.69
CA LEU A 139 -19.23 -1.18 17.77
C LEU A 139 -19.45 -2.70 17.73
N SER A 140 -20.18 -3.27 18.68
CA SER A 140 -20.49 -4.72 18.72
C SER A 140 -21.55 -5.08 17.68
N LEU A 141 -21.27 -4.79 16.42
CA LEU A 141 -22.15 -4.98 15.26
C LEU A 141 -21.78 -6.25 14.50
N ASP A 142 -22.79 -6.86 13.85
CA ASP A 142 -22.60 -7.93 12.87
C ASP A 142 -22.69 -7.40 11.43
N ARG A 143 -22.51 -8.30 10.47
CA ARG A 143 -22.57 -8.06 9.03
C ARG A 143 -21.53 -7.05 8.53
N ILE A 144 -20.46 -6.85 9.27
CA ILE A 144 -19.41 -5.91 8.89
C ILE A 144 -18.48 -6.56 7.87
N ILE A 145 -18.27 -5.86 6.76
CA ILE A 145 -17.34 -6.20 5.68
C ILE A 145 -15.99 -5.52 5.91
N GLY A 146 -15.99 -4.24 6.32
CA GLY A 146 -14.81 -3.46 6.54
C GLY A 146 -15.09 -2.14 7.24
N ALA A 147 -14.03 -1.39 7.56
CA ALA A 147 -14.15 -0.09 8.20
C ALA A 147 -13.00 0.85 7.82
N TYR A 148 -13.31 2.15 7.79
CA TYR A 148 -12.38 3.22 7.46
C TYR A 148 -12.48 4.35 8.47
N PRO A 149 -11.38 4.72 9.15
CA PRO A 149 -11.35 5.83 10.08
C PRO A 149 -11.18 7.16 9.33
N LEU A 150 -11.82 8.22 9.80
CA LEU A 150 -11.62 9.61 9.37
C LEU A 150 -12.30 10.55 10.38
N ASP A 151 -11.87 11.80 10.49
CA ASP A 151 -12.52 12.83 11.33
C ASP A 151 -13.50 13.62 10.44
N ILE A 152 -14.74 13.12 10.28
CA ILE A 152 -15.76 13.66 9.35
C ILE A 152 -16.16 15.09 9.72
N ASN A 153 -16.38 15.32 11.00
CA ASN A 153 -16.90 16.59 11.50
C ASN A 153 -15.81 17.57 11.95
N SER A 154 -14.55 17.16 11.85
CA SER A 154 -13.37 17.94 12.23
C SER A 154 -13.34 18.33 13.71
N ASP A 155 -13.86 17.48 14.61
CA ASP A 155 -13.83 17.71 16.05
C ASP A 155 -12.56 17.17 16.74
N GLY A 156 -11.78 16.35 16.02
CA GLY A 156 -10.51 15.79 16.46
C GLY A 156 -10.61 14.41 17.06
N PHE A 157 -11.77 13.79 17.09
CA PHE A 157 -11.94 12.36 17.34
C PHE A 157 -12.11 11.62 16.03
N MET A 158 -11.53 10.41 15.94
CA MET A 158 -11.70 9.60 14.73
C MET A 158 -13.09 8.98 14.69
N ASP A 159 -13.79 9.24 13.60
CA ASP A 159 -15.06 8.62 13.25
C ASP A 159 -14.82 7.34 12.45
N LEU A 160 -15.85 6.53 12.24
CA LEU A 160 -15.79 5.30 11.47
C LEU A 160 -16.85 5.25 10.39
N ALA A 161 -16.44 5.06 9.14
CA ALA A 161 -17.30 4.56 8.08
C ALA A 161 -17.25 3.03 8.08
N ILE A 162 -18.37 2.39 8.40
CA ILE A 162 -18.50 0.94 8.53
C ILE A 162 -19.28 0.39 7.35
N LEU A 163 -18.65 -0.47 6.56
CA LEU A 163 -19.22 -1.16 5.41
C LEU A 163 -19.90 -2.47 5.85
N ARG A 164 -21.12 -2.71 5.37
CA ARG A 164 -21.92 -3.86 5.79
C ARG A 164 -22.62 -4.55 4.64
N VAL A 165 -23.07 -5.76 4.92
CA VAL A 165 -24.15 -6.41 4.18
C VAL A 165 -25.47 -5.83 4.69
N GLY A 166 -26.10 -4.94 3.92
CA GLY A 166 -27.22 -4.11 4.32
C GLY A 166 -26.75 -2.69 4.68
N GLU A 167 -27.45 -2.05 5.57
CA GLU A 167 -27.21 -0.64 5.93
C GLU A 167 -25.81 -0.38 6.48
N ASN A 168 -25.04 0.49 5.78
CA ASN A 168 -23.77 1.02 6.27
C ASN A 168 -23.96 1.94 7.48
N LYS A 169 -22.91 2.15 8.25
CA LYS A 169 -22.97 3.04 9.42
C LYS A 169 -21.86 4.08 9.35
N LEU A 170 -22.20 5.33 9.66
CA LEU A 170 -21.26 6.35 10.08
C LEU A 170 -21.38 6.47 11.60
N LEU A 171 -20.28 6.32 12.30
CA LEU A 171 -20.22 6.43 13.76
C LEU A 171 -19.27 7.57 14.11
N MET A 172 -19.80 8.60 14.77
CA MET A 172 -18.99 9.74 15.27
C MET A 172 -18.24 9.31 16.51
N GLY A 173 -16.94 9.50 16.51
CA GLY A 173 -16.05 9.22 17.62
C GLY A 173 -16.18 10.23 18.75
N GLY A 174 -15.68 9.86 19.92
CA GLY A 174 -15.65 10.69 21.10
C GLY A 174 -14.69 10.17 22.16
N VAL A 175 -14.71 10.77 23.33
CA VAL A 175 -13.81 10.42 24.44
C VAL A 175 -13.87 8.93 24.80
N ASP A 176 -12.73 8.32 25.11
CA ASP A 176 -12.60 6.92 25.53
C ASP A 176 -13.20 5.90 24.54
N CYS A 177 -12.97 6.12 23.26
CA CYS A 177 -13.46 5.24 22.18
C CYS A 177 -14.98 5.02 22.21
N ARG A 178 -15.73 6.02 22.62
CA ARG A 178 -17.19 6.04 22.51
C ARG A 178 -17.60 6.48 21.13
N PHE A 179 -18.66 5.88 20.61
CA PHE A 179 -19.18 6.19 19.29
C PHE A 179 -20.66 6.48 19.32
N THR A 180 -21.10 7.39 18.46
CA THR A 180 -22.51 7.76 18.32
C THR A 180 -22.95 7.57 16.87
N PRO A 181 -24.03 6.87 16.58
CA PRO A 181 -24.53 6.74 15.21
C PRO A 181 -24.89 8.09 14.60
N HIS A 182 -24.45 8.30 13.35
CA HIS A 182 -24.76 9.47 12.54
C HIS A 182 -25.13 9.04 11.12
N SER A 183 -26.28 8.40 10.97
CA SER A 183 -26.57 7.69 9.74
C SER A 183 -27.93 7.96 9.10
N GLU A 184 -28.67 8.98 9.52
CA GLU A 184 -30.02 9.26 8.99
C GLU A 184 -30.07 9.34 7.45
N LEU A 185 -28.98 9.76 6.81
CA LEU A 185 -28.92 9.87 5.35
C LEU A 185 -28.57 8.55 4.67
N LEU A 186 -27.61 7.80 5.23
CA LEU A 186 -27.15 6.54 4.65
C LEU A 186 -28.25 5.48 4.73
N GLU A 187 -29.07 5.47 5.78
CA GLU A 187 -30.16 4.51 5.98
C GLU A 187 -31.10 4.39 4.77
N LYS A 188 -31.26 5.48 4.03
CA LYS A 188 -32.17 5.51 2.88
C LYS A 188 -31.55 4.95 1.60
N TYR A 189 -30.23 5.06 1.43
CA TYR A 189 -29.56 4.77 0.16
C TYR A 189 -28.63 3.57 0.22
N GLU A 190 -28.19 3.19 1.41
CA GLU A 190 -27.11 2.23 1.63
C GLU A 190 -27.62 0.89 2.18
N GLN A 191 -28.57 0.24 1.46
CA GLN A 191 -29.10 -1.08 1.82
C GLN A 191 -28.39 -2.23 1.07
N GLY A 192 -27.36 -1.91 0.28
CA GLY A 192 -26.63 -2.84 -0.56
C GLY A 192 -25.69 -3.78 0.18
N TRP A 193 -24.70 -4.25 -0.52
CA TRP A 193 -23.55 -4.97 0.02
C TRP A 193 -22.29 -4.18 -0.29
N SER A 194 -21.92 -3.28 0.62
CA SER A 194 -20.78 -2.38 0.40
C SER A 194 -19.46 -3.05 0.76
N THR A 195 -18.49 -2.93 -0.14
CA THR A 195 -17.19 -3.60 -0.07
C THR A 195 -16.02 -2.65 -0.25
N ALA A 196 -16.27 -1.42 -0.71
CA ALA A 196 -15.26 -0.41 -0.97
C ALA A 196 -15.70 0.97 -0.46
N PHE A 197 -14.73 1.76 -0.02
CA PHE A 197 -14.95 3.12 0.47
C PHE A 197 -13.72 3.99 0.22
N SER A 198 -13.98 5.27 -0.03
CA SER A 198 -12.96 6.31 0.01
C SER A 198 -13.60 7.66 0.37
N ALA A 199 -12.79 8.57 0.92
CA ALA A 199 -13.24 9.91 1.25
C ALA A 199 -12.17 10.96 0.90
N THR A 200 -12.63 12.17 0.52
CA THR A 200 -11.77 13.33 0.27
C THR A 200 -12.52 14.62 0.61
N TRP A 201 -11.80 15.73 0.82
CA TRP A 201 -12.40 17.03 0.97
C TRP A 201 -12.27 17.82 -0.34
N GLU A 202 -13.38 18.11 -0.98
CA GLU A 202 -13.42 19.04 -2.12
C GLU A 202 -13.38 20.50 -1.61
N GLU A 203 -12.83 21.40 -2.41
CA GLU A 203 -12.64 22.81 -2.03
C GLU A 203 -13.94 23.45 -1.58
N GLY A 204 -13.92 24.15 -0.45
CA GLY A 204 -15.06 24.86 0.12
C GLY A 204 -16.02 23.99 0.94
N ASN A 205 -15.86 22.68 0.96
CA ASN A 205 -16.72 21.78 1.74
C ASN A 205 -16.28 21.69 3.20
N VAL A 206 -17.25 21.68 4.11
CA VAL A 206 -17.01 21.49 5.55
C VAL A 206 -16.98 20.01 5.96
N LEU A 207 -17.65 19.16 5.21
CA LEU A 207 -17.63 17.70 5.35
C LEU A 207 -16.96 17.05 4.14
N PRO A 208 -16.41 15.84 4.27
CA PRO A 208 -15.81 15.14 3.14
C PRO A 208 -16.84 14.68 2.12
N THR A 209 -16.41 14.54 0.87
CA THR A 209 -17.11 13.74 -0.14
C THR A 209 -16.83 12.27 0.14
N LEU A 210 -17.89 11.44 0.19
CA LEU A 210 -17.81 10.01 0.50
C LEU A 210 -18.18 9.18 -0.73
N ALA A 211 -17.34 8.21 -1.09
CA ALA A 211 -17.64 7.23 -2.13
C ALA A 211 -17.85 5.85 -1.50
N PHE A 212 -18.99 5.21 -1.81
CA PHE A 212 -19.31 3.84 -1.42
C PHE A 212 -19.42 2.97 -2.64
N GLY A 213 -18.73 1.85 -2.61
CA GLY A 213 -18.76 0.84 -3.65
C GLY A 213 -19.55 -0.37 -3.21
N ASN A 214 -20.60 -0.69 -3.97
CA ASN A 214 -21.49 -1.83 -3.73
C ASN A 214 -21.13 -2.98 -4.65
N TYR A 215 -21.11 -4.20 -4.10
CA TYR A 215 -20.61 -5.37 -4.80
C TYR A 215 -21.66 -5.96 -5.75
N VAL A 216 -22.45 -6.87 -5.28
CA VAL A 216 -23.47 -7.57 -6.07
C VAL A 216 -24.85 -7.10 -5.66
N ASP A 217 -25.75 -6.89 -6.61
CA ASP A 217 -27.16 -6.64 -6.33
C ASP A 217 -27.82 -7.89 -5.74
N ARG A 218 -28.05 -7.88 -4.43
CA ARG A 218 -28.67 -8.97 -3.69
C ARG A 218 -30.18 -9.05 -3.90
N THR A 219 -30.78 -8.05 -4.51
CA THR A 219 -32.22 -7.94 -4.75
C THR A 219 -32.61 -8.39 -6.14
N ASP A 220 -31.65 -8.54 -7.05
CA ASP A 220 -31.88 -9.01 -8.40
C ASP A 220 -32.36 -10.48 -8.39
N PRO A 221 -33.57 -10.78 -8.88
CA PRO A 221 -34.11 -12.14 -8.93
C PRO A 221 -33.34 -13.05 -9.90
N GLU A 222 -32.62 -12.48 -10.89
CA GLU A 222 -31.75 -13.20 -11.83
C GLU A 222 -30.33 -13.37 -11.29
N GLY A 223 -30.01 -12.70 -10.16
CA GLY A 223 -28.70 -12.73 -9.51
C GLY A 223 -28.41 -14.01 -8.71
N PRO A 224 -27.28 -14.05 -7.98
CA PRO A 224 -26.27 -12.99 -7.90
C PRO A 224 -25.29 -12.96 -9.09
N PHE A 225 -25.23 -14.03 -9.87
CA PHE A 225 -24.27 -14.13 -10.97
C PHE A 225 -24.68 -13.29 -12.18
N GLY A 226 -23.78 -12.48 -12.68
CA GLY A 226 -24.03 -11.57 -13.81
C GLY A 226 -24.59 -10.20 -13.41
N THR A 227 -24.65 -9.90 -12.11
CA THR A 227 -25.12 -8.61 -11.59
C THR A 227 -24.07 -7.90 -10.76
N CYS A 228 -23.97 -6.60 -10.89
CA CYS A 228 -23.24 -5.72 -9.98
C CYS A 228 -24.16 -4.58 -9.56
N ASP A 229 -24.04 -4.17 -8.31
CA ASP A 229 -24.85 -3.08 -7.77
C ASP A 229 -24.27 -1.72 -8.16
N THR A 230 -25.05 -0.66 -7.97
CA THR A 230 -24.63 0.71 -8.23
C THR A 230 -23.74 1.25 -7.12
N ASN A 231 -22.79 2.13 -7.49
CA ASN A 231 -21.95 2.82 -6.54
C ASN A 231 -22.50 4.23 -6.25
N PHE A 232 -22.21 4.76 -5.07
CA PHE A 232 -22.74 6.04 -4.63
C PHE A 232 -21.63 7.02 -4.24
N LEU A 233 -21.85 8.28 -4.62
CA LEU A 233 -21.02 9.41 -4.24
C LEU A 233 -21.88 10.42 -3.46
N PHE A 234 -21.58 10.62 -2.18
CA PHE A 234 -22.24 11.59 -1.33
C PHE A 234 -21.40 12.87 -1.26
N ARG A 235 -21.87 13.94 -1.85
CA ARG A 235 -21.33 15.28 -1.69
C ARG A 235 -22.11 16.04 -0.63
N PRO A 236 -21.46 16.80 0.27
CA PRO A 236 -22.18 17.60 1.24
C PRO A 236 -22.73 18.89 0.64
N GLU A 237 -23.87 19.33 1.15
CA GLU A 237 -24.38 20.70 1.00
C GLU A 237 -24.33 21.40 2.36
N GLY A 238 -23.34 22.26 2.55
CA GLY A 238 -23.07 22.86 3.86
C GLY A 238 -22.64 21.80 4.88
N SER A 239 -23.39 21.65 5.97
CA SER A 239 -23.08 20.72 7.07
C SER A 239 -23.86 19.40 7.02
N ARG A 240 -24.45 19.04 5.89
CA ARG A 240 -25.22 17.79 5.73
C ARG A 240 -24.98 17.16 4.36
N TYR A 241 -25.15 15.86 4.31
CA TYR A 241 -25.20 15.15 3.03
C TYR A 241 -26.59 15.24 2.40
N VAL A 242 -26.63 15.23 1.07
CA VAL A 242 -27.85 15.16 0.26
C VAL A 242 -27.94 13.83 -0.49
N ALA A 243 -28.96 13.64 -1.33
CA ALA A 243 -29.08 12.45 -2.15
C ALA A 243 -27.80 12.19 -2.94
N PRO A 244 -27.31 10.94 -2.99
CA PRO A 244 -26.05 10.65 -3.65
C PRO A 244 -26.15 10.78 -5.17
N ILE A 245 -24.99 11.06 -5.77
CA ILE A 245 -24.76 10.88 -7.21
C ILE A 245 -24.50 9.39 -7.44
N VAL A 246 -25.21 8.82 -8.42
CA VAL A 246 -25.01 7.43 -8.82
C VAL A 246 -23.81 7.35 -9.75
N LEU A 247 -22.87 6.45 -9.44
CA LEU A 247 -21.70 6.16 -10.28
C LEU A 247 -21.96 4.87 -11.04
N GLU A 248 -22.38 4.98 -12.28
CA GLU A 248 -22.66 3.86 -13.20
C GLU A 248 -21.73 3.87 -14.42
N PRO A 249 -21.36 2.68 -14.95
CA PRO A 249 -21.76 1.34 -14.50
C PRO A 249 -21.01 0.88 -13.24
N GLY A 250 -21.66 0.08 -12.39
CA GLY A 250 -21.03 -0.67 -11.31
C GLY A 250 -20.39 -1.96 -11.87
N TYR A 251 -19.16 -2.28 -11.40
CA TYR A 251 -18.45 -3.49 -11.79
C TYR A 251 -17.97 -4.29 -10.58
N CYS A 252 -18.77 -4.32 -9.51
CA CYS A 252 -18.49 -5.04 -8.26
C CYS A 252 -17.17 -4.61 -7.61
N PRO A 253 -17.02 -3.38 -7.14
CA PRO A 253 -15.78 -2.87 -6.58
C PRO A 253 -15.41 -3.57 -5.28
N LEU A 254 -14.11 -3.82 -5.08
CA LEU A 254 -13.54 -4.29 -3.81
C LEU A 254 -12.54 -3.29 -3.19
N SER A 255 -12.22 -2.23 -3.91
CA SER A 255 -11.44 -1.10 -3.38
C SER A 255 -11.75 0.19 -4.13
N MET A 256 -11.70 1.32 -3.41
CA MET A 256 -11.80 2.67 -3.93
C MET A 256 -10.73 3.55 -3.31
N LEU A 257 -10.20 4.51 -4.09
CA LEU A 257 -9.20 5.45 -3.63
C LEU A 257 -9.37 6.81 -4.32
N PHE A 258 -9.68 7.85 -3.55
CA PHE A 258 -9.44 9.21 -4.00
C PHE A 258 -7.96 9.51 -3.99
N THR A 259 -7.42 10.01 -5.09
CA THR A 259 -6.00 10.34 -5.21
C THR A 259 -5.79 11.48 -6.21
N ASP A 260 -4.93 12.42 -5.86
CA ASP A 260 -4.39 13.41 -6.79
C ASP A 260 -3.22 12.80 -7.58
N TRP A 261 -3.55 11.80 -8.39
CA TRP A 261 -2.63 10.98 -9.17
C TRP A 261 -1.62 11.77 -10.02
N GLY A 262 -1.96 12.96 -10.42
CA GLY A 262 -1.11 13.83 -11.25
C GLY A 262 -0.57 15.05 -10.50
N ARG A 263 -0.77 15.13 -9.19
CA ARG A 263 -0.40 16.29 -8.34
C ARG A 263 -0.91 17.62 -8.91
N ARG A 264 -2.15 17.59 -9.39
CA ARG A 264 -2.83 18.76 -9.98
C ARG A 264 -3.70 19.51 -8.99
N GLY A 265 -3.77 18.98 -7.78
CA GLY A 265 -4.51 19.56 -6.69
C GLY A 265 -6.00 19.23 -6.68
N GLN A 266 -6.38 18.22 -7.39
CA GLN A 266 -7.73 17.67 -7.37
C GLN A 266 -7.65 16.16 -7.36
N ALA A 267 -8.23 15.54 -6.35
CA ALA A 267 -8.32 14.09 -6.29
C ALA A 267 -9.39 13.58 -7.25
N ASP A 268 -9.05 12.55 -8.01
CA ASP A 268 -9.97 11.75 -8.81
C ASP A 268 -10.21 10.40 -8.10
N LEU A 269 -11.31 9.70 -8.43
CA LEU A 269 -11.65 8.45 -7.79
C LEU A 269 -11.23 7.25 -8.63
N ARG A 270 -10.30 6.46 -8.12
CA ARG A 270 -9.93 5.17 -8.70
C ARG A 270 -10.74 4.05 -8.05
N VAL A 271 -11.21 3.08 -8.87
CA VAL A 271 -12.02 1.96 -8.43
C VAL A 271 -11.43 0.66 -8.98
N SER A 272 -11.20 -0.31 -8.09
CA SER A 272 -10.74 -1.65 -8.44
C SER A 272 -11.89 -2.64 -8.30
N ASN A 273 -12.17 -3.36 -9.40
CA ASN A 273 -13.39 -4.11 -9.62
C ASN A 273 -13.13 -5.61 -9.77
N ASP A 274 -13.88 -6.43 -9.05
CA ASP A 274 -13.93 -7.90 -9.21
C ASP A 274 -14.94 -8.30 -10.30
N ARG A 275 -14.77 -7.75 -11.47
CA ARG A 275 -15.69 -7.76 -12.60
C ARG A 275 -15.97 -9.12 -13.24
N HIS A 276 -15.00 -10.04 -13.15
CA HIS A 276 -14.92 -11.17 -14.10
C HIS A 276 -15.98 -12.23 -13.89
N TYR A 277 -16.39 -12.45 -12.66
CA TYR A 277 -17.43 -13.45 -12.39
C TYR A 277 -18.81 -12.98 -12.77
N TYR A 278 -19.01 -11.67 -12.78
CA TYR A 278 -20.35 -11.08 -12.84
C TYR A 278 -20.61 -10.41 -14.17
N LEU A 279 -19.63 -9.68 -14.71
CA LEU A 279 -19.81 -8.92 -15.97
C LEU A 279 -18.62 -9.12 -16.92
N ASN A 280 -18.88 -9.60 -18.12
CA ASN A 280 -17.84 -9.88 -19.12
C ASN A 280 -17.06 -8.63 -19.54
N ASP A 281 -17.70 -7.47 -19.54
CA ASP A 281 -17.14 -6.19 -20.01
C ASP A 281 -16.66 -5.30 -18.85
N GLY A 282 -16.73 -5.75 -17.60
CA GLY A 282 -16.25 -5.00 -16.45
C GLY A 282 -14.74 -4.78 -16.50
N GLU A 283 -14.27 -3.70 -15.90
CA GLU A 283 -12.87 -3.28 -15.87
C GLU A 283 -12.59 -2.37 -14.66
N GLU A 284 -11.32 -2.08 -14.43
CA GLU A 284 -10.90 -1.01 -13.51
C GLU A 284 -11.44 0.33 -14.00
N GLN A 285 -11.80 1.22 -13.07
CA GLN A 285 -12.38 2.52 -13.41
C GLN A 285 -11.56 3.66 -12.80
N MET A 286 -11.58 4.79 -13.50
CA MET A 286 -11.08 6.07 -13.01
C MET A 286 -12.13 7.14 -13.29
N TRP A 287 -12.59 7.82 -12.23
CA TRP A 287 -13.61 8.87 -12.34
C TRP A 287 -12.96 10.24 -12.15
N GLN A 288 -13.13 11.11 -13.13
CA GLN A 288 -12.81 12.52 -12.99
C GLN A 288 -13.84 13.19 -12.07
N MET A 289 -13.36 13.81 -11.01
CA MET A 289 -14.21 14.48 -10.02
C MET A 289 -14.47 15.92 -10.41
N ALA A 290 -15.30 16.12 -11.44
CA ALA A 290 -15.89 17.41 -11.83
C ALA A 290 -17.20 17.65 -11.06
N ASP A 291 -17.90 18.77 -11.35
CA ASP A 291 -19.26 19.03 -10.81
C ASP A 291 -20.20 17.85 -11.05
N VAL A 292 -20.14 17.27 -12.25
CA VAL A 292 -20.74 15.98 -12.57
C VAL A 292 -19.60 15.00 -12.83
N PRO A 293 -19.42 13.98 -11.96
CA PRO A 293 -18.39 12.97 -12.15
C PRO A 293 -18.54 12.26 -13.48
N ARG A 294 -17.42 12.01 -14.17
CA ARG A 294 -17.40 11.24 -15.42
C ARG A 294 -16.27 10.21 -15.43
N LEU A 295 -16.50 9.10 -16.06
CA LEU A 295 -15.45 8.11 -16.33
C LEU A 295 -14.41 8.68 -17.29
N TYR A 296 -13.13 8.50 -16.98
CA TYR A 296 -12.07 8.67 -17.95
C TYR A 296 -12.19 7.60 -19.04
N GLN A 297 -11.92 8.02 -20.27
CA GLN A 297 -12.02 7.21 -21.47
C GLN A 297 -10.63 7.05 -22.12
N PRO A 298 -10.46 6.15 -23.11
CA PRO A 298 -9.20 6.03 -23.85
C PRO A 298 -8.70 7.35 -24.48
N GLU A 299 -9.61 8.23 -24.87
CA GLU A 299 -9.30 9.56 -25.41
C GLU A 299 -8.66 10.48 -24.36
N ASP A 300 -8.94 10.25 -23.07
CA ASP A 300 -8.31 10.94 -21.93
C ASP A 300 -6.98 10.30 -21.52
N GLY A 301 -6.59 9.18 -22.13
CA GLY A 301 -5.40 8.40 -21.81
C GLY A 301 -5.63 7.18 -20.90
N TRP A 302 -6.86 7.01 -20.39
CA TRP A 302 -7.20 5.83 -19.58
C TRP A 302 -7.24 4.57 -20.44
N GLN A 303 -6.59 3.51 -20.00
CA GLN A 303 -6.57 2.23 -20.69
C GLN A 303 -7.56 1.25 -20.07
N HIS A 304 -8.04 0.30 -20.86
CA HIS A 304 -8.91 -0.78 -20.39
C HIS A 304 -8.10 -1.80 -19.57
N HIS A 305 -7.98 -1.56 -18.27
CA HIS A 305 -7.32 -2.48 -17.35
C HIS A 305 -8.31 -3.54 -16.87
N LYS A 306 -8.08 -4.79 -17.24
CA LYS A 306 -8.94 -5.92 -16.87
C LYS A 306 -8.26 -6.80 -15.84
N LEU A 307 -8.77 -6.76 -14.62
CA LEU A 307 -8.31 -7.54 -13.47
C LEU A 307 -9.52 -8.16 -12.77
N TRP A 308 -9.27 -9.11 -11.89
CA TRP A 308 -10.14 -9.42 -10.76
C TRP A 308 -9.65 -8.60 -9.57
N GLY A 309 -9.91 -7.30 -9.62
CA GLY A 309 -9.32 -6.34 -8.72
C GLY A 309 -9.86 -6.46 -7.30
N MET A 310 -8.94 -6.39 -6.31
CA MET A 310 -9.25 -6.56 -4.90
C MET A 310 -8.83 -5.34 -4.07
N GLY A 311 -7.58 -4.94 -4.10
CA GLY A 311 -7.02 -3.85 -3.30
C GLY A 311 -6.21 -2.88 -4.13
N ILE A 312 -6.16 -1.62 -3.67
CA ILE A 312 -5.38 -0.53 -4.28
C ILE A 312 -4.41 0.01 -3.23
N ALA A 313 -3.15 0.18 -3.61
CA ALA A 313 -2.20 1.02 -2.86
C ALA A 313 -1.52 2.00 -3.82
N SER A 314 -1.29 3.23 -3.37
CA SER A 314 -0.67 4.30 -4.16
C SER A 314 0.54 4.86 -3.41
N ARG A 315 1.69 4.98 -4.09
CA ARG A 315 2.95 5.44 -3.51
C ARG A 315 3.95 5.87 -4.58
N ASP A 316 4.61 6.99 -4.38
CA ASP A 316 5.79 7.36 -5.16
C ASP A 316 6.99 6.51 -4.70
N ILE A 317 7.19 5.36 -5.36
CA ILE A 317 8.30 4.43 -5.06
C ILE A 317 9.49 4.63 -5.98
N THR A 318 9.40 5.51 -6.95
CA THR A 318 10.47 5.84 -7.89
C THR A 318 11.19 7.14 -7.53
N GLY A 319 10.63 7.94 -6.62
CA GLY A 319 11.14 9.24 -6.24
C GLY A 319 10.99 10.30 -7.32
N ASP A 320 10.06 10.09 -8.26
CA ASP A 320 9.81 11.02 -9.37
C ASP A 320 8.71 12.05 -9.07
N GLY A 321 8.10 11.93 -7.89
CA GLY A 321 7.06 12.79 -7.37
C GLY A 321 5.65 12.41 -7.81
N LEU A 322 5.46 11.35 -8.61
CA LEU A 322 4.17 10.84 -9.03
C LEU A 322 3.94 9.42 -8.47
N PRO A 323 2.73 9.10 -8.02
CA PRO A 323 2.51 7.81 -7.38
C PRO A 323 2.37 6.68 -8.39
N GLU A 324 3.08 5.59 -8.14
CA GLU A 324 2.78 4.28 -8.69
C GLU A 324 1.56 3.69 -7.96
N VAL A 325 0.86 2.78 -8.63
CA VAL A 325 -0.31 2.11 -8.10
C VAL A 325 -0.11 0.60 -8.11
N TYR A 326 -0.24 -0.03 -6.95
CA TYR A 326 -0.27 -1.48 -6.85
C TYR A 326 -1.70 -1.97 -6.74
N LEU A 327 -2.06 -2.95 -7.58
CA LEU A 327 -3.36 -3.60 -7.64
C LEU A 327 -3.22 -5.07 -7.28
N THR A 328 -3.93 -5.50 -6.25
CA THR A 328 -4.07 -6.92 -5.96
C THR A 328 -5.21 -7.53 -6.76
N SER A 329 -5.12 -8.82 -7.02
CA SER A 329 -6.02 -9.50 -7.94
C SER A 329 -6.04 -11.00 -7.64
N MET A 330 -7.04 -11.69 -8.12
CA MET A 330 -7.00 -13.14 -8.25
C MET A 330 -6.24 -13.50 -9.54
N GLY A 331 -5.00 -13.92 -9.38
CA GLY A 331 -4.02 -14.11 -10.46
C GLY A 331 -2.88 -13.10 -10.36
N ASP A 332 -2.65 -12.32 -11.40
CA ASP A 332 -1.53 -11.36 -11.44
C ASP A 332 -1.78 -10.16 -10.51
N GLN A 333 -0.95 -10.02 -9.50
CA GLN A 333 -0.81 -8.77 -8.77
C GLN A 333 0.01 -7.80 -9.64
N ARG A 334 -0.39 -6.52 -9.77
CA ARG A 334 0.22 -5.61 -10.73
C ARG A 334 0.66 -4.29 -10.12
N LEU A 335 1.90 -3.90 -10.39
CA LEU A 335 2.36 -2.54 -10.20
C LEU A 335 2.14 -1.76 -11.49
N GLN A 336 1.47 -0.63 -11.41
CA GLN A 336 1.22 0.27 -12.52
C GLN A 336 2.02 1.56 -12.35
N MET A 337 2.68 1.95 -13.43
CA MET A 337 3.50 3.15 -13.55
C MET A 337 2.74 4.21 -14.34
N LEU A 338 2.67 5.43 -13.83
CA LEU A 338 2.06 6.54 -14.58
C LEU A 338 2.96 6.97 -15.76
N ASN A 339 2.37 7.19 -16.92
CA ASN A 339 3.06 7.75 -18.08
C ASN A 339 3.04 9.28 -17.98
N LYS A 340 4.13 9.88 -17.55
CA LYS A 340 4.25 11.32 -17.25
C LYS A 340 3.84 12.26 -18.40
N ASP A 341 4.08 11.85 -19.63
CA ASP A 341 3.87 12.69 -20.83
C ASP A 341 2.45 12.55 -21.42
N ALA A 342 1.58 11.75 -20.81
CA ALA A 342 0.29 11.41 -21.43
C ALA A 342 -0.79 12.48 -21.26
N GLY A 343 -0.61 13.47 -20.39
CA GLY A 343 -1.60 14.52 -20.13
C GLY A 343 -2.88 14.07 -19.42
N GLY A 344 -3.06 12.76 -19.18
CA GLY A 344 -4.19 12.12 -18.50
C GLY A 344 -3.75 10.91 -17.67
N PRO A 345 -4.68 10.18 -17.01
CA PRO A 345 -4.36 9.05 -16.14
C PRO A 345 -4.00 7.80 -16.94
N SER A 346 -2.90 7.88 -17.68
CA SER A 346 -2.37 6.79 -18.50
C SER A 346 -1.37 5.97 -17.70
N TYR A 347 -1.70 4.71 -17.47
CA TYR A 347 -0.85 3.79 -16.71
C TYR A 347 -0.38 2.63 -17.58
N ARG A 348 0.82 2.13 -17.31
CA ARG A 348 1.37 0.91 -17.88
C ARG A 348 1.77 -0.04 -16.77
N ASP A 349 1.58 -1.32 -16.97
CA ASP A 349 2.06 -2.33 -16.03
C ASP A 349 3.60 -2.34 -16.00
N ALA A 350 4.19 -2.47 -14.82
CA ALA A 350 5.61 -2.68 -14.66
C ALA A 350 6.05 -3.98 -15.34
N THR A 351 7.28 -4.03 -15.80
CA THR A 351 7.81 -5.24 -16.43
C THR A 351 7.89 -6.39 -15.43
N TYR A 352 7.73 -7.62 -15.87
CA TYR A 352 7.84 -8.81 -15.04
C TYR A 352 9.20 -8.89 -14.29
N GLY A 353 10.28 -8.45 -14.94
CA GLY A 353 11.62 -8.41 -14.34
C GLY A 353 11.74 -7.45 -13.14
N ARG A 354 10.76 -6.58 -12.90
CA ARG A 354 10.73 -5.74 -11.69
C ARG A 354 10.43 -6.52 -10.41
N GLY A 355 9.90 -7.74 -10.52
CA GLY A 355 9.62 -8.62 -9.37
C GLY A 355 8.35 -8.28 -8.60
N THR A 356 7.50 -7.39 -9.12
CA THR A 356 6.26 -6.97 -8.45
C THR A 356 5.03 -7.79 -8.83
N THR A 357 5.14 -8.71 -9.79
CA THR A 357 4.03 -9.57 -10.23
C THR A 357 3.99 -10.86 -9.40
N ALA A 358 3.24 -10.86 -8.32
CA ALA A 358 3.04 -12.04 -7.46
C ALA A 358 1.89 -12.89 -8.01
N HIS A 359 2.16 -13.72 -9.03
CA HIS A 359 1.16 -14.53 -9.73
C HIS A 359 0.84 -15.84 -9.01
N ARG A 360 1.80 -16.44 -8.32
CA ARG A 360 1.68 -17.75 -7.66
C ARG A 360 2.26 -17.70 -6.25
N PRO A 361 1.85 -18.64 -5.36
CA PRO A 361 2.53 -18.80 -4.08
C PRO A 361 4.04 -19.00 -4.28
N TYR A 362 4.83 -18.31 -3.47
CA TYR A 362 6.30 -18.40 -3.53
C TYR A 362 6.86 -19.62 -2.79
N THR A 363 6.06 -20.23 -1.92
CA THR A 363 6.38 -21.47 -1.22
C THR A 363 5.14 -22.37 -1.14
N GLY A 364 5.32 -23.68 -1.13
CA GLY A 364 4.26 -24.68 -0.91
C GLY A 364 3.16 -24.75 -1.99
N GLY A 365 3.25 -23.99 -3.06
CA GLY A 365 2.20 -23.87 -4.05
C GLY A 365 1.94 -25.12 -4.89
N ASP A 366 0.69 -25.35 -5.26
CA ASP A 366 0.22 -26.41 -6.15
C ASP A 366 0.26 -26.01 -7.65
N GLY A 367 0.94 -24.91 -7.98
CA GLY A 367 1.05 -24.35 -9.32
C GLY A 367 -0.15 -23.52 -9.77
N ARG A 368 -1.17 -23.35 -8.94
CA ARG A 368 -2.33 -22.51 -9.21
C ARG A 368 -2.05 -21.03 -8.91
N PRO A 369 -2.82 -20.10 -9.52
CA PRO A 369 -2.67 -18.67 -9.25
C PRO A 369 -2.94 -18.29 -7.80
N SER A 370 -2.24 -17.27 -7.32
CA SER A 370 -2.48 -16.59 -6.05
C SER A 370 -3.76 -15.76 -6.05
N THR A 371 -4.27 -15.45 -4.85
CA THR A 371 -5.34 -14.45 -4.64
C THR A 371 -4.87 -13.44 -3.62
N GLY A 372 -4.50 -12.23 -4.09
CA GLY A 372 -4.12 -11.12 -3.23
C GLY A 372 -5.31 -10.25 -2.89
N TRP A 373 -5.39 -9.79 -1.63
CA TRP A 373 -6.48 -8.98 -1.11
C TRP A 373 -6.01 -7.58 -0.71
N HIS A 374 -5.71 -7.39 0.57
CA HIS A 374 -5.20 -6.10 1.03
C HIS A 374 -3.76 -5.89 0.58
N VAL A 375 -3.41 -4.64 0.32
CA VAL A 375 -2.05 -4.24 -0.04
C VAL A 375 -1.70 -2.91 0.59
N ARG A 376 -0.42 -2.78 1.01
CA ARG A 376 0.12 -1.54 1.54
C ARG A 376 1.60 -1.40 1.18
N PHE A 377 2.01 -0.14 0.94
CA PHE A 377 3.41 0.24 0.86
C PHE A 377 3.93 0.70 2.22
N GLY A 378 5.17 0.36 2.55
CA GLY A 378 5.87 0.85 3.73
C GLY A 378 7.30 0.31 3.81
N ASP A 379 8.20 1.07 4.38
CA ASP A 379 9.61 0.70 4.56
C ASP A 379 9.77 -0.04 5.89
N VAL A 380 9.79 -1.39 5.84
CA VAL A 380 9.81 -2.23 7.05
C VAL A 380 11.17 -2.36 7.70
N GLN A 381 12.23 -1.97 7.02
CA GLN A 381 13.61 -2.02 7.52
C GLN A 381 14.26 -0.63 7.64
N ASN A 382 13.51 0.42 7.31
CA ASN A 382 13.93 1.83 7.39
C ASN A 382 15.13 2.17 6.50
N ASP A 383 15.31 1.47 5.38
CA ASP A 383 16.43 1.68 4.46
C ASP A 383 16.21 2.84 3.48
N GLY A 384 15.01 3.42 3.46
CA GLY A 384 14.59 4.49 2.58
C GLY A 384 13.90 4.01 1.31
N LEU A 385 13.56 2.72 1.20
CA LEU A 385 12.85 2.12 0.07
C LEU A 385 11.52 1.56 0.56
N ASP A 386 10.42 1.88 -0.12
CA ASP A 386 9.10 1.37 0.27
C ASP A 386 8.90 -0.06 -0.25
N ASP A 387 8.59 -0.98 0.66
CA ASP A 387 8.27 -2.37 0.42
C ASP A 387 6.77 -2.56 0.17
N ILE A 388 6.37 -3.76 -0.26
CA ILE A 388 4.96 -4.07 -0.53
C ILE A 388 4.53 -5.26 0.34
N PHE A 389 3.58 -5.03 1.24
CA PHE A 389 2.90 -6.08 1.98
C PHE A 389 1.57 -6.43 1.33
N ILE A 390 1.28 -7.73 1.14
CA ILE A 390 0.06 -8.23 0.53
C ILE A 390 -0.51 -9.35 1.38
N THR A 391 -1.75 -9.21 1.84
CA THR A 391 -2.47 -10.33 2.45
C THR A 391 -3.03 -11.24 1.36
N LYS A 392 -2.91 -12.56 1.55
CA LYS A 392 -3.28 -13.54 0.53
C LYS A 392 -4.11 -14.68 1.09
N GLY A 393 -4.88 -15.32 0.21
CA GLY A 393 -5.66 -16.50 0.57
C GLY A 393 -6.79 -16.79 -0.41
N ASN A 394 -7.07 -18.06 -0.63
CA ASN A 394 -8.16 -18.52 -1.49
C ASN A 394 -9.50 -17.89 -1.07
N VAL A 395 -10.37 -17.56 -2.02
CA VAL A 395 -11.70 -16.96 -1.78
C VAL A 395 -12.51 -17.82 -0.80
N GLN A 396 -12.58 -19.14 -1.02
CA GLN A 396 -13.13 -20.14 -0.10
C GLN A 396 -12.54 -21.52 -0.39
N GLN A 397 -13.02 -22.17 -1.42
CA GLN A 397 -12.55 -23.45 -1.94
C GLN A 397 -12.54 -23.37 -3.47
N MET A 398 -12.07 -22.26 -3.99
CA MET A 398 -12.04 -22.04 -5.43
C MET A 398 -10.98 -22.93 -6.07
N PRO A 399 -11.40 -23.90 -6.91
CA PRO A 399 -10.48 -24.93 -7.40
C PRO A 399 -9.46 -24.39 -8.43
N GLY A 400 -9.72 -23.22 -8.99
CA GLY A 400 -8.81 -22.56 -9.95
C GLY A 400 -7.70 -21.73 -9.31
N SER A 401 -7.75 -21.49 -7.98
CA SER A 401 -6.76 -20.71 -7.24
C SER A 401 -6.05 -21.56 -6.20
N ALA A 402 -4.84 -21.15 -5.79
CA ALA A 402 -4.06 -21.81 -4.76
C ALA A 402 -4.83 -21.91 -3.46
N MET A 403 -4.80 -23.06 -2.80
CA MET A 403 -5.42 -23.26 -1.49
C MET A 403 -4.52 -22.78 -0.38
N ASP A 404 -3.23 -23.08 -0.49
CA ASP A 404 -2.16 -22.60 0.38
C ASP A 404 -1.48 -21.43 -0.32
N ASP A 405 -1.72 -20.22 0.17
CA ASP A 405 -1.32 -18.97 -0.49
C ASP A 405 -0.81 -17.98 0.57
N PRO A 406 0.49 -18.05 0.92
CA PRO A 406 1.06 -17.25 2.00
C PRO A 406 1.11 -15.77 1.66
N ASN A 407 0.99 -14.91 2.68
CA ASN A 407 1.14 -13.47 2.55
C ASN A 407 2.48 -13.11 1.89
N ASN A 408 2.52 -12.07 1.05
CA ASN A 408 3.76 -11.58 0.45
C ASN A 408 4.33 -10.39 1.25
N LEU A 409 5.65 -10.35 1.33
CA LEU A 409 6.44 -9.17 1.65
C LEU A 409 7.48 -8.99 0.56
N LEU A 410 7.22 -8.08 -0.37
CA LEU A 410 8.12 -7.79 -1.47
C LEU A 410 9.03 -6.63 -1.07
N LEU A 411 10.30 -6.90 -0.85
CA LEU A 411 11.29 -5.89 -0.47
C LEU A 411 11.85 -5.20 -1.70
N GLN A 412 11.91 -3.88 -1.68
CA GLN A 412 12.51 -3.08 -2.74
C GLN A 412 14.03 -3.08 -2.64
N ALA A 413 14.70 -3.33 -3.76
CA ALA A 413 16.14 -3.18 -3.89
C ALA A 413 16.52 -1.81 -4.46
N ALA A 414 17.75 -1.38 -4.25
CA ALA A 414 18.26 -0.07 -4.70
C ALA A 414 18.20 0.15 -6.22
N ASP A 415 18.11 -0.93 -7.02
CA ASP A 415 17.93 -0.85 -8.47
C ASP A 415 16.45 -0.73 -8.89
N GLY A 416 15.53 -0.65 -7.90
CA GLY A 416 14.08 -0.55 -8.08
C GLY A 416 13.40 -1.89 -8.39
N THR A 417 14.10 -3.02 -8.34
CA THR A 417 13.49 -4.35 -8.38
C THR A 417 12.98 -4.76 -7.01
N PHE A 418 12.11 -5.78 -6.98
CA PHE A 418 11.55 -6.32 -5.75
C PHE A 418 11.82 -7.82 -5.65
N TYR A 419 11.99 -8.31 -4.43
CA TYR A 419 12.13 -9.74 -4.15
C TYR A 419 11.28 -10.15 -2.96
N GLU A 420 10.82 -11.41 -2.99
CA GLU A 420 9.97 -11.98 -1.94
C GLU A 420 10.76 -12.31 -0.68
N ALA A 421 10.30 -11.86 0.46
CA ALA A 421 10.95 -12.08 1.77
C ALA A 421 10.00 -12.66 2.84
N GLY A 422 8.72 -12.85 2.56
CA GLY A 422 7.70 -13.18 3.56
C GLY A 422 7.98 -14.44 4.38
N GLU A 423 8.55 -15.51 3.78
CA GLU A 423 8.93 -16.73 4.51
C GLU A 423 10.09 -16.46 5.48
N ASN A 424 11.14 -15.80 4.99
CA ASN A 424 12.31 -15.47 5.80
C ASN A 424 11.99 -14.43 6.89
N ALA A 425 11.06 -13.55 6.62
CA ALA A 425 10.59 -12.53 7.56
C ALA A 425 9.64 -13.09 8.64
N GLY A 426 9.13 -14.31 8.50
CA GLY A 426 8.25 -14.94 9.49
C GLY A 426 6.76 -14.67 9.31
N ILE A 427 6.30 -14.16 8.15
CA ILE A 427 4.89 -13.79 7.92
C ILE A 427 4.15 -14.73 6.94
N ALA A 428 4.74 -15.84 6.57
CA ALA A 428 4.20 -16.79 5.58
C ALA A 428 3.05 -17.65 6.14
N SER A 429 2.03 -17.01 6.69
CA SER A 429 0.81 -17.70 7.12
C SER A 429 0.05 -18.28 5.93
N LEU A 430 -0.45 -19.51 6.08
CA LEU A 430 -1.30 -20.20 5.11
C LEU A 430 -2.80 -20.04 5.41
N LEU A 431 -3.16 -19.19 6.36
CA LEU A 431 -4.54 -18.82 6.61
C LEU A 431 -5.10 -18.00 5.44
N ARG A 432 -6.42 -17.87 5.40
CA ARG A 432 -7.07 -17.15 4.30
C ARG A 432 -7.12 -15.65 4.60
N GLY A 433 -6.01 -14.95 4.39
CA GLY A 433 -5.90 -13.51 4.57
C GLY A 433 -6.95 -12.75 3.77
N ARG A 434 -7.40 -11.62 4.29
CA ARG A 434 -8.35 -10.67 3.69
C ARG A 434 -7.85 -9.25 3.87
N GLY A 435 -8.43 -8.50 4.81
CA GLY A 435 -7.94 -7.19 5.19
C GLY A 435 -6.64 -7.26 5.98
N GLY A 436 -5.98 -6.14 6.09
CA GLY A 436 -4.73 -6.03 6.83
C GLY A 436 -4.40 -4.60 7.19
N ALA A 437 -3.30 -4.43 7.90
CA ALA A 437 -2.70 -3.14 8.22
C ALA A 437 -1.19 -3.26 8.31
N MET A 438 -0.52 -2.14 8.09
CA MET A 438 0.90 -1.95 8.31
C MET A 438 1.08 -0.62 9.05
N ALA A 439 1.48 -0.66 10.32
CA ALA A 439 1.61 0.51 11.18
C ALA A 439 2.60 0.24 12.31
N ASP A 440 3.24 1.30 12.81
CA ASP A 440 4.07 1.26 14.01
C ASP A 440 3.12 1.29 15.23
N LEU A 441 2.83 0.12 15.80
CA LEU A 441 1.80 -0.07 16.83
C LEU A 441 2.33 0.19 18.25
N ASN A 442 3.63 0.13 18.48
CA ASN A 442 4.26 0.40 19.75
C ASN A 442 5.16 1.65 19.74
N LEU A 443 5.19 2.39 18.63
CA LEU A 443 5.95 3.63 18.44
C LEU A 443 7.47 3.44 18.66
N ASP A 444 8.01 2.30 18.20
CA ASP A 444 9.45 2.02 18.20
C ASP A 444 10.15 2.42 16.90
N GLY A 445 9.35 2.75 15.87
CA GLY A 445 9.80 3.16 14.56
C GLY A 445 9.96 2.03 13.56
N LEU A 446 9.44 0.86 13.86
CA LEU A 446 9.33 -0.26 12.93
C LEU A 446 7.86 -0.49 12.59
N LEU A 447 7.57 -0.81 11.34
CA LEU A 447 6.20 -1.08 10.90
C LEU A 447 5.82 -2.52 11.22
N ASP A 448 4.76 -2.69 12.00
CA ASP A 448 4.15 -3.98 12.36
C ASP A 448 3.05 -4.35 11.37
N LEU A 449 2.65 -5.64 11.34
CA LEU A 449 1.67 -6.16 10.39
C LEU A 449 0.50 -6.82 11.11
N ALA A 450 -0.73 -6.56 10.64
CA ALA A 450 -1.92 -7.26 11.08
C ALA A 450 -2.66 -7.86 9.88
N VAL A 451 -3.26 -9.05 10.05
CA VAL A 451 -4.00 -9.77 9.01
C VAL A 451 -5.30 -10.32 9.57
N VAL A 452 -6.43 -9.89 9.03
CA VAL A 452 -7.71 -10.52 9.28
C VAL A 452 -7.84 -11.74 8.37
N ASN A 453 -8.03 -12.89 8.97
CA ASN A 453 -8.17 -14.15 8.25
C ASN A 453 -9.63 -14.62 8.22
N ARG A 454 -10.07 -15.05 7.04
CA ARG A 454 -11.38 -15.68 6.93
C ARG A 454 -11.35 -17.10 7.51
N GLN A 455 -12.24 -17.38 8.47
CA GLN A 455 -12.33 -18.67 9.20
C GLN A 455 -11.03 -19.05 9.92
N GLY A 456 -10.24 -18.05 10.28
CA GLY A 456 -9.03 -18.19 11.07
C GLY A 456 -8.89 -17.05 12.06
N PRO A 457 -7.97 -17.14 13.02
CA PRO A 457 -7.73 -16.06 13.97
C PRO A 457 -7.17 -14.83 13.26
N LEU A 458 -7.45 -13.64 13.81
CA LEU A 458 -6.68 -12.43 13.50
C LEU A 458 -5.22 -12.67 13.88
N GLU A 459 -4.30 -12.34 12.99
CA GLU A 459 -2.85 -12.44 13.21
C GLU A 459 -2.24 -11.05 13.35
N LEU A 460 -1.30 -10.92 14.27
CA LEU A 460 -0.50 -9.73 14.48
C LEU A 460 0.97 -10.14 14.55
N TYR A 461 1.83 -9.37 13.89
CA TYR A 461 3.26 -9.60 13.80
C TYR A 461 4.00 -8.33 14.19
N GLN A 462 4.74 -8.38 15.30
CA GLN A 462 5.62 -7.29 15.71
C GLN A 462 6.91 -7.36 14.90
N ASN A 463 7.31 -6.25 14.33
CA ASN A 463 8.60 -6.11 13.67
C ASN A 463 9.71 -5.98 14.72
N VAL A 464 10.62 -6.95 14.77
CA VAL A 464 11.73 -7.01 15.73
C VAL A 464 13.10 -6.91 15.03
N THR A 465 13.12 -6.34 13.82
CA THR A 465 14.32 -6.21 12.99
C THR A 465 15.43 -5.47 13.73
N GLN A 466 16.56 -6.16 13.91
CA GLN A 466 17.75 -5.56 14.49
C GLN A 466 18.62 -4.90 13.40
N GLY A 467 19.15 -3.71 13.70
CA GLY A 467 20.00 -3.02 12.72
C GLY A 467 19.24 -2.35 11.58
N ALA A 468 17.93 -2.12 11.75
CA ALA A 468 17.14 -1.29 10.84
C ALA A 468 17.68 0.16 10.77
N GLY A 469 17.34 0.84 9.68
CA GLY A 469 17.73 2.24 9.47
C GLY A 469 17.07 3.21 10.45
N LYS A 470 17.36 4.49 10.28
CA LYS A 470 16.69 5.59 10.99
C LYS A 470 15.32 5.84 10.36
N TRP A 471 14.44 6.47 11.12
CA TRP A 471 13.08 6.72 10.70
C TRP A 471 12.56 8.09 11.15
N LEU A 472 11.48 8.52 10.53
CA LEU A 472 10.67 9.68 10.92
C LEU A 472 9.22 9.36 10.63
N ALA A 473 8.33 9.60 11.58
CA ALA A 473 6.90 9.49 11.36
C ALA A 473 6.21 10.84 11.51
N VAL A 474 5.19 11.10 10.69
CA VAL A 474 4.60 12.44 10.52
C VAL A 474 3.09 12.36 10.60
N LYS A 475 2.49 13.18 11.45
CA LYS A 475 1.05 13.49 11.44
C LYS A 475 0.84 14.95 11.04
N LEU A 476 -0.13 15.22 10.18
CA LEU A 476 -0.50 16.58 9.82
C LEU A 476 -1.63 17.10 10.70
N ARG A 477 -1.67 18.41 10.91
CA ARG A 477 -2.78 19.11 11.54
C ARG A 477 -2.99 20.48 10.91
N GLN A 478 -4.25 20.84 10.68
CA GLN A 478 -4.66 22.20 10.29
C GLN A 478 -5.95 22.60 11.00
N ALA A 479 -6.37 23.86 10.79
CA ALA A 479 -7.68 24.32 11.27
C ALA A 479 -8.82 23.60 10.54
N PRO A 480 -9.98 23.36 11.18
CA PRO A 480 -11.17 22.85 10.49
C PRO A 480 -11.57 23.73 9.29
N PRO A 481 -12.17 23.12 8.25
CA PRO A 481 -12.44 21.71 8.08
C PRO A 481 -11.20 20.90 7.70
N ASN A 482 -11.33 19.55 7.69
CA ASN A 482 -10.24 18.63 7.29
C ASN A 482 -9.00 18.78 8.20
N ARG A 483 -9.17 18.54 9.49
CA ARG A 483 -8.10 18.74 10.49
C ARG A 483 -6.84 17.91 10.22
N ASP A 484 -7.02 16.71 9.68
CA ASP A 484 -5.91 15.78 9.37
C ASP A 484 -5.28 16.06 8.01
N ALA A 485 -5.74 17.10 7.31
CA ALA A 485 -5.23 17.51 6.01
C ALA A 485 -5.24 16.39 4.96
N ILE A 486 -6.31 15.61 4.89
CA ILE A 486 -6.49 14.60 3.84
C ILE A 486 -6.43 15.27 2.46
N GLY A 487 -5.68 14.68 1.52
CA GLY A 487 -5.35 15.28 0.23
C GLY A 487 -4.04 16.08 0.22
N ALA A 488 -3.40 16.29 1.39
CA ALA A 488 -2.09 16.90 1.45
C ALA A 488 -0.99 15.94 0.97
N TRP A 489 0.10 16.52 0.46
CA TRP A 489 1.33 15.80 0.16
C TRP A 489 2.41 16.14 1.19
N ILE A 490 3.03 15.11 1.76
CA ILE A 490 4.21 15.25 2.60
C ILE A 490 5.43 14.93 1.74
N GLU A 491 6.37 15.85 1.68
CA GLU A 491 7.64 15.64 1.00
C GLU A 491 8.78 15.59 2.02
N VAL A 492 9.57 14.51 1.95
CA VAL A 492 10.78 14.30 2.77
C VAL A 492 11.99 14.22 1.86
N ARG A 493 12.97 15.10 2.10
CA ARG A 493 14.18 15.17 1.28
C ARG A 493 15.40 14.68 2.06
N LEU A 494 16.09 13.73 1.46
CA LEU A 494 17.39 13.18 1.90
C LEU A 494 18.43 13.38 0.80
N GLY A 495 19.37 14.29 1.00
CA GLY A 495 20.29 14.66 -0.07
C GLY A 495 19.55 15.21 -1.29
N ASP A 496 19.71 14.55 -2.43
CA ASP A 496 19.05 14.92 -3.69
C ASP A 496 17.74 14.15 -3.92
N HIS A 497 17.39 13.17 -3.09
CA HIS A 497 16.15 12.39 -3.20
C HIS A 497 15.01 13.07 -2.44
N VAL A 498 13.82 13.06 -3.04
CA VAL A 498 12.58 13.54 -2.42
C VAL A 498 11.57 12.40 -2.46
N PHE A 499 11.08 11.99 -1.29
CA PHE A 499 9.98 11.06 -1.14
C PHE A 499 8.69 11.86 -1.01
N ALA A 500 7.68 11.53 -1.80
CA ALA A 500 6.37 12.20 -1.76
C ALA A 500 5.28 11.22 -1.35
N ARG A 501 4.44 11.60 -0.38
CA ARG A 501 3.33 10.78 0.10
C ARG A 501 2.06 11.61 0.19
N GLU A 502 1.02 11.12 -0.45
CA GLU A 502 -0.32 11.68 -0.34
C GLU A 502 -1.03 11.12 0.90
N LEU A 503 -1.70 11.97 1.66
CA LEU A 503 -2.60 11.54 2.73
C LEU A 503 -3.98 11.22 2.14
N THR A 504 -4.39 9.97 2.21
CA THR A 504 -5.64 9.49 1.63
C THR A 504 -6.48 8.71 2.62
N VAL A 505 -7.79 8.67 2.40
CA VAL A 505 -8.72 7.77 3.08
C VAL A 505 -9.31 6.85 2.02
N GLY A 506 -9.04 5.55 2.13
CA GLY A 506 -9.45 4.55 1.13
C GLY A 506 -8.32 3.59 0.78
N GLY A 507 -8.46 2.92 -0.35
CA GLY A 507 -7.50 1.90 -0.80
C GLY A 507 -7.53 0.62 0.05
N GLY A 508 -6.48 -0.21 -0.10
CA GLY A 508 -6.44 -1.53 0.50
C GLY A 508 -7.60 -2.41 0.06
N HIS A 509 -7.93 -3.44 0.86
CA HIS A 509 -9.16 -4.21 0.71
C HIS A 509 -9.98 -4.11 2.00
N ALA A 510 -11.13 -3.45 1.93
CA ALA A 510 -12.07 -3.26 3.04
C ALA A 510 -11.45 -2.70 4.35
N SER A 511 -10.20 -2.22 4.29
CA SER A 511 -9.43 -1.80 5.47
C SER A 511 -8.90 -0.39 5.32
N GLY A 512 -9.10 0.46 6.34
CA GLY A 512 -8.57 1.81 6.43
C GLY A 512 -7.62 1.99 7.61
N GLN A 513 -6.69 2.94 7.50
CA GLN A 513 -5.86 3.36 8.63
C GLN A 513 -5.56 4.86 8.58
N ILE A 514 -5.60 5.50 9.75
CA ILE A 514 -5.13 6.87 9.99
C ILE A 514 -4.10 6.80 11.10
N THR A 515 -2.85 6.62 10.72
CA THR A 515 -1.68 6.59 11.60
C THR A 515 -0.68 7.65 11.17
N ALA A 516 0.48 7.75 11.81
CA ALA A 516 1.54 8.61 11.31
C ALA A 516 2.11 8.05 10.00
N GLU A 517 2.35 8.93 9.00
CA GLU A 517 3.06 8.54 7.78
C GLU A 517 4.53 8.29 8.11
N HIS A 518 4.96 7.06 7.85
CA HIS A 518 6.27 6.57 8.22
C HIS A 518 7.26 6.71 7.07
N PHE A 519 8.45 7.21 7.34
CA PHE A 519 9.55 7.37 6.37
C PHE A 519 10.80 6.72 6.94
N GLY A 520 11.34 5.70 6.26
CA GLY A 520 12.69 5.24 6.49
C GLY A 520 13.70 6.27 5.99
N LEU A 521 14.76 6.47 6.74
CA LEU A 521 15.79 7.47 6.45
C LEU A 521 17.17 6.86 6.22
N GLY A 522 17.27 5.53 6.19
CA GLY A 522 18.54 4.83 6.11
C GLY A 522 19.47 5.20 7.26
N SER A 523 20.67 5.63 6.95
CA SER A 523 21.65 6.09 7.94
C SER A 523 21.52 7.57 8.34
N ALA A 524 20.59 8.32 7.75
CA ALA A 524 20.49 9.77 7.96
C ALA A 524 19.90 10.11 9.34
N HIS A 525 20.56 10.99 10.07
CA HIS A 525 20.13 11.46 11.40
C HIS A 525 19.09 12.58 11.35
N SER A 526 18.79 13.14 10.19
CA SER A 526 17.76 14.17 9.97
C SER A 526 17.38 14.23 8.51
N ALA A 527 16.18 14.73 8.25
CA ALA A 527 15.66 14.99 6.91
C ALA A 527 15.11 16.42 6.83
N HIS A 528 14.93 16.92 5.59
CA HIS A 528 14.15 18.13 5.36
C HIS A 528 12.73 17.72 4.95
N ILE A 529 11.74 18.36 5.57
CA ILE A 529 10.34 18.07 5.33
C ILE A 529 9.58 19.34 4.95
N ARG A 530 8.63 19.22 4.04
CA ARG A 530 7.61 20.24 3.75
C ARG A 530 6.28 19.60 3.45
N VAL A 531 5.23 20.40 3.46
CA VAL A 531 3.86 19.99 3.18
C VAL A 531 3.30 20.83 2.04
N ILE A 532 2.67 20.16 1.09
CA ILE A 532 1.76 20.77 0.13
C ILE A 532 0.35 20.50 0.68
N TRP A 533 -0.31 21.53 1.15
CA TRP A 533 -1.61 21.43 1.80
C TRP A 533 -2.75 21.18 0.79
N PRO A 534 -3.94 20.73 1.20
CA PRO A 534 -5.05 20.45 0.28
C PRO A 534 -5.50 21.67 -0.54
N ASP A 535 -5.23 22.88 -0.08
CA ASP A 535 -5.47 24.14 -0.81
C ASP A 535 -4.26 24.57 -1.69
N HIS A 536 -3.33 23.67 -1.96
CA HIS A 536 -2.12 23.82 -2.77
C HIS A 536 -1.07 24.79 -2.21
N THR A 537 -1.28 25.37 -1.04
CA THR A 537 -0.23 26.16 -0.40
C THR A 537 0.93 25.23 0.00
N VAL A 538 2.15 25.71 -0.21
CA VAL A 538 3.38 24.95 0.04
C VAL A 538 4.10 25.58 1.24
N SER A 539 4.44 24.76 2.23
CA SER A 539 5.24 25.22 3.36
C SER A 539 6.72 25.35 3.00
N ASP A 540 7.46 26.12 3.82
CA ASP A 540 8.91 26.08 3.76
C ASP A 540 9.46 24.71 4.19
N TRP A 541 10.65 24.36 3.68
CA TRP A 541 11.40 23.21 4.16
C TRP A 541 11.83 23.40 5.62
N ARG A 542 11.60 22.38 6.45
CA ARG A 542 12.04 22.33 7.85
C ARG A 542 12.94 21.12 8.07
N GLN A 543 14.09 21.32 8.73
CA GLN A 543 14.92 20.20 9.15
C GLN A 543 14.33 19.55 10.40
N VAL A 544 14.20 18.22 10.35
CA VAL A 544 13.65 17.39 11.45
C VAL A 544 14.61 16.24 11.72
N GLY A 545 14.93 16.00 13.00
CA GLY A 545 15.78 14.89 13.40
C GLY A 545 15.04 13.56 13.31
N ALA A 546 15.76 12.49 13.02
CA ALA A 546 15.28 11.11 12.99
C ALA A 546 14.87 10.55 14.36
N GLY A 547 14.21 9.38 14.40
CA GLY A 547 13.86 8.61 15.59
C GLY A 547 12.70 9.19 16.39
N LYS A 548 11.72 9.77 15.75
CA LYS A 548 10.55 10.35 16.42
C LYS A 548 9.32 10.48 15.52
N VAL A 549 8.16 10.56 16.19
CA VAL A 549 6.91 11.01 15.58
C VAL A 549 6.82 12.53 15.75
N VAL A 550 6.40 13.24 14.71
CA VAL A 550 6.20 14.69 14.73
C VAL A 550 4.81 15.08 14.23
N PHE A 551 4.24 16.11 14.85
CA PHE A 551 3.11 16.83 14.29
C PHE A 551 3.62 18.00 13.45
N LEU A 552 3.17 18.09 12.23
CA LEU A 552 3.32 19.25 11.36
C LEU A 552 1.99 20.00 11.36
N THR A 553 1.95 21.08 12.10
CA THR A 553 0.73 21.89 12.28
C THR A 553 0.83 23.14 11.42
N ARG A 554 -0.21 23.38 10.62
CA ARG A 554 -0.42 24.64 9.92
C ARG A 554 -1.13 25.64 10.83
N ASP A 555 -0.51 26.77 11.08
CA ASP A 555 -1.13 27.90 11.77
C ASP A 555 -0.96 29.22 10.98
N ALA A 556 -1.44 30.33 11.52
CA ALA A 556 -1.36 31.64 10.87
C ALA A 556 0.10 32.10 10.61
N THR A 557 1.09 31.49 11.24
CA THR A 557 2.52 31.83 11.13
C THR A 557 3.27 30.89 10.17
N GLY A 558 2.61 29.85 9.65
CA GLY A 558 3.16 28.85 8.74
C GLY A 558 3.26 27.46 9.34
N LEU A 559 4.29 26.69 8.97
CA LEU A 559 4.51 25.31 9.43
C LEU A 559 5.20 25.30 10.80
N LYS A 560 4.54 24.74 11.80
CA LYS A 560 5.08 24.44 13.12
C LYS A 560 5.37 22.95 13.26
N VAL A 561 6.56 22.61 13.74
CA VAL A 561 6.96 21.23 14.04
C VAL A 561 6.97 21.04 15.55
N SER A 562 6.26 20.04 16.05
CA SER A 562 6.29 19.62 17.45
C SER A 562 6.55 18.13 17.55
N ALA A 563 7.42 17.71 18.48
CA ALA A 563 7.62 16.30 18.78
C ALA A 563 6.45 15.78 19.61
N TYR A 564 6.26 14.46 19.53
CA TYR A 564 5.21 13.68 20.12
C TYR A 564 5.67 12.94 21.38
#